data_d74395c5cc8d5b64202609dad907abf4
#
_entry.id   d74395c5cc8d5b64202609dad907abf4
#
_cell.length_a   1.000
_cell.length_b   1.000
_cell.length_c   1.000
_cell.angle_alpha   90.00
_cell.angle_beta   90.00
_cell.angle_gamma   90.00
#
_symmetry.space_group_name_H-M   'P 1'
#
loop_
_entity.id
_entity.type
_entity.pdbx_description
1 polymer ?
#
loop_
_entity_poly.entity_id
_entity_poly.type
_entity_poly.pdbx_seq_one_letter_code
_entity_poly.pdbx_strand_id
1 'polypeptide(L)'
;GVMLRGGFPVSSSVNLNYATYFSTASTLTAFESDRTVGGRVGFFFLRPRIEIGTSWQKLLQDERTQSEGFHFAWQPSPVPLNLRFEYARGHSGSGYWVEGAYRFSQVQVWNSVMRRTEFVGRMQQFFAGEGDVPTNSDSEYHLPHSNVQQPDFGLNYYIKDGLKASASYGRWLGKRNYNVWSFGIAYRFAVPLGKLESQ
;
A
#
# COMPACT_ATOMS: atom_id res chain seq x y z
N GLY A 1 7.93 20.03 -2.48
CA GLY A 1 8.44 18.97 -3.33
C GLY A 1 7.86 18.99 -4.73
N VAL A 2 8.51 18.32 -5.65
CA VAL A 2 8.08 18.18 -7.05
C VAL A 2 8.01 16.69 -7.38
N MET A 3 6.97 16.29 -8.10
CA MET A 3 6.79 14.92 -8.59
C MET A 3 6.49 14.95 -10.09
N LEU A 4 7.22 14.14 -10.84
CA LEU A 4 6.92 13.83 -12.24
C LEU A 4 6.44 12.38 -12.30
N ARG A 5 5.28 12.15 -12.90
CA ARG A 5 4.72 10.81 -13.11
C ARG A 5 4.16 10.68 -14.52
N GLY A 6 4.20 9.47 -15.04
CA GLY A 6 3.65 9.19 -16.36
C GLY A 6 3.58 7.70 -16.63
N GLY A 7 3.12 7.39 -17.82
CA GLY A 7 3.07 6.02 -18.32
C GLY A 7 2.94 6.02 -19.84
N PHE A 8 3.42 4.97 -20.46
CA PHE A 8 3.29 4.76 -21.90
C PHE A 8 3.24 3.26 -22.23
N PRO A 9 2.59 2.90 -23.33
CA PRO A 9 2.58 1.53 -23.80
C PRO A 9 3.97 1.16 -24.35
N VAL A 10 4.56 0.09 -23.82
CA VAL A 10 5.79 -0.52 -24.33
C VAL A 10 5.46 -1.46 -25.48
N SER A 11 4.32 -2.12 -25.39
CA SER A 11 3.77 -2.99 -26.45
C SER A 11 2.24 -3.00 -26.35
N SER A 12 1.57 -3.69 -27.28
CA SER A 12 0.11 -3.88 -27.25
C SER A 12 -0.41 -4.61 -25.99
N SER A 13 0.47 -5.21 -25.21
CA SER A 13 0.11 -6.01 -24.02
C SER A 13 0.81 -5.56 -22.73
N VAL A 14 1.72 -4.57 -22.81
CA VAL A 14 2.51 -4.11 -21.67
C VAL A 14 2.55 -2.60 -21.60
N ASN A 15 2.18 -2.04 -20.48
CA ASN A 15 2.34 -0.64 -20.14
C ASN A 15 3.45 -0.46 -19.09
N LEU A 16 4.27 0.57 -19.26
CA LEU A 16 5.22 1.03 -18.27
C LEU A 16 4.65 2.26 -17.55
N ASN A 17 4.70 2.24 -16.23
CA ASN A 17 4.36 3.37 -15.37
C ASN A 17 5.60 3.81 -14.61
N TYR A 18 5.80 5.11 -14.46
CA TYR A 18 6.91 5.65 -13.68
C TYR A 18 6.48 6.85 -12.85
N ALA A 19 7.18 7.05 -11.77
CA ALA A 19 7.13 8.28 -10.98
C ALA A 19 8.52 8.58 -10.46
N THR A 20 8.88 9.85 -10.41
CA THR A 20 10.08 10.34 -9.72
C THR A 20 9.71 11.58 -8.94
N TYR A 21 10.36 11.77 -7.80
CA TYR A 21 10.07 12.90 -6.93
C TYR A 21 11.33 13.43 -6.26
N PHE A 22 11.25 14.68 -5.92
CA PHE A 22 12.20 15.37 -5.07
C PHE A 22 11.42 16.16 -4.02
N SER A 23 11.73 15.98 -2.75
CA SER A 23 11.21 16.82 -1.66
C SER A 23 12.33 17.64 -1.04
N THR A 24 11.98 18.87 -0.66
CA THR A 24 12.86 19.75 0.11
C THR A 24 12.59 19.57 1.60
N ALA A 25 13.61 19.80 2.41
CA ALA A 25 13.43 19.85 3.86
C ALA A 25 12.45 20.97 4.26
N SER A 26 11.63 20.69 5.24
CA SER A 26 10.78 21.68 5.92
C SER A 26 11.12 21.70 7.40
N THR A 27 11.32 22.89 7.95
CA THR A 27 11.57 23.12 9.38
C THR A 27 10.30 23.52 10.15
N LEU A 28 9.15 23.61 9.46
CA LEU A 28 7.88 23.89 10.10
C LEU A 28 7.45 22.69 10.94
N THR A 29 7.30 22.88 12.25
CA THR A 29 6.90 21.83 13.22
C THR A 29 5.61 21.10 12.86
N ALA A 30 4.73 21.71 12.05
CA ALA A 30 3.52 21.09 11.56
C ALA A 30 3.75 20.20 10.31
N PHE A 31 4.87 20.34 9.62
CA PHE A 31 5.19 19.64 8.36
C PHE A 31 6.69 19.38 8.27
N GLU A 32 7.22 18.71 9.28
CA GLU A 32 8.61 18.28 9.26
C GLU A 32 8.83 17.28 8.11
N SER A 33 9.75 17.57 7.21
CA SER A 33 10.07 16.68 6.10
C SER A 33 11.54 16.74 5.77
N ASP A 34 12.11 15.59 5.50
CA ASP A 34 13.48 15.46 5.06
C ASP A 34 13.63 15.73 3.56
N ARG A 35 14.81 16.17 3.18
CA ARG A 35 15.16 16.27 1.77
C ARG A 35 15.34 14.88 1.19
N THR A 36 14.48 14.50 0.26
CA THR A 36 14.50 13.17 -0.33
C THR A 36 14.45 13.21 -1.85
N VAL A 37 15.04 12.22 -2.47
CA VAL A 37 14.88 11.92 -3.90
C VAL A 37 14.49 10.46 -4.05
N GLY A 38 13.60 10.19 -4.97
CA GLY A 38 13.17 8.82 -5.21
C GLY A 38 12.44 8.61 -6.51
N GLY A 39 12.18 7.37 -6.80
CA GLY A 39 11.44 6.99 -7.98
C GLY A 39 10.84 5.59 -7.90
N ARG A 40 9.92 5.35 -8.80
CA ARG A 40 9.25 4.07 -8.98
C ARG A 40 9.12 3.79 -10.47
N VAL A 41 9.30 2.54 -10.84
CA VAL A 41 8.99 2.04 -12.17
C VAL A 41 8.21 0.73 -12.05
N GLY A 42 7.20 0.55 -12.90
CA GLY A 42 6.36 -0.64 -12.91
C GLY A 42 5.93 -1.02 -14.31
N PHE A 43 5.82 -2.31 -14.56
CA PHE A 43 5.31 -2.90 -15.78
C PHE A 43 3.95 -3.52 -15.50
N PHE A 44 2.94 -3.10 -16.25
CA PHE A 44 1.60 -3.66 -16.18
C PHE A 44 1.30 -4.48 -17.42
N PHE A 45 1.10 -5.78 -17.21
CA PHE A 45 0.75 -6.77 -18.24
C PHE A 45 -0.78 -6.85 -18.36
N LEU A 46 -1.33 -6.36 -19.46
CA LEU A 46 -2.77 -6.16 -19.65
C LEU A 46 -3.60 -7.44 -19.57
N ARG A 47 -3.16 -8.51 -20.22
CA ARG A 47 -3.94 -9.76 -20.29
C ARG A 47 -3.97 -10.53 -18.96
N PRO A 48 -2.82 -10.86 -18.34
CA PRO A 48 -2.84 -11.50 -17.04
C PRO A 48 -3.22 -10.53 -15.89
N ARG A 49 -3.29 -9.21 -16.17
CA ARG A 49 -3.52 -8.15 -15.20
C ARG A 49 -2.54 -8.23 -14.03
N ILE A 50 -1.27 -8.37 -14.36
CA ILE A 50 -0.15 -8.41 -13.44
C ILE A 50 0.58 -7.07 -13.49
N GLU A 51 0.88 -6.52 -12.34
CA GLU A 51 1.81 -5.40 -12.19
C GLU A 51 3.03 -5.86 -11.38
N ILE A 52 4.23 -5.55 -11.88
CA ILE A 52 5.50 -5.80 -11.21
C ILE A 52 6.27 -4.49 -11.26
N GLY A 53 6.84 -4.08 -10.13
CA GLY A 53 7.62 -2.86 -10.14
C GLY A 53 8.58 -2.78 -8.98
N THR A 54 9.45 -1.79 -9.07
CA THR A 54 10.44 -1.46 -8.06
C THR A 54 10.40 0.02 -7.74
N SER A 55 10.78 0.37 -6.53
CA SER A 55 10.91 1.73 -6.05
C SER A 55 12.24 1.92 -5.34
N TRP A 56 12.70 3.15 -5.35
CA TRP A 56 13.92 3.55 -4.67
C TRP A 56 13.75 4.95 -4.09
N GLN A 57 14.31 5.17 -2.91
CA GLN A 57 14.33 6.44 -2.22
C GLN A 57 15.69 6.65 -1.56
N LYS A 58 16.17 7.87 -1.56
CA LYS A 58 17.38 8.29 -0.85
C LYS A 58 17.10 9.53 -0.03
N LEU A 59 17.44 9.48 1.26
CA LEU A 59 17.56 10.66 2.10
C LEU A 59 18.84 11.41 1.73
N LEU A 60 18.75 12.72 1.57
CA LEU A 60 19.87 13.58 1.20
C LEU A 60 20.46 14.34 2.38
N GLN A 61 19.91 14.14 3.56
CA GLN A 61 20.34 14.72 4.83
C GLN A 61 20.83 13.62 5.77
N ASP A 62 21.54 14.03 6.79
CA ASP A 62 22.08 13.20 7.86
C ASP A 62 22.85 11.98 7.34
N GLU A 63 22.42 10.79 7.64
CA GLU A 63 23.09 9.53 7.29
C GLU A 63 23.02 9.17 5.81
N ARG A 64 22.29 9.93 4.98
CA ARG A 64 22.10 9.68 3.55
C ARG A 64 21.62 8.25 3.24
N THR A 65 20.76 7.73 4.09
CA THR A 65 20.23 6.37 3.98
C THR A 65 19.42 6.20 2.70
N GLN A 66 19.36 4.97 2.23
CA GLN A 66 18.56 4.60 1.06
C GLN A 66 17.58 3.51 1.42
N SER A 67 16.47 3.47 0.69
CA SER A 67 15.45 2.44 0.78
C SER A 67 15.09 1.95 -0.61
N GLU A 68 14.84 0.66 -0.71
CA GLU A 68 14.47 -0.02 -1.94
C GLU A 68 13.19 -0.80 -1.72
N GLY A 69 12.37 -0.91 -2.75
CA GLY A 69 11.12 -1.66 -2.68
C GLY A 69 10.85 -2.43 -3.95
N PHE A 70 10.13 -3.52 -3.78
CA PHE A 70 9.58 -4.33 -4.86
C PHE A 70 8.10 -4.54 -4.60
N HIS A 71 7.27 -4.45 -5.64
CA HIS A 71 5.85 -4.74 -5.53
C HIS A 71 5.37 -5.65 -6.67
N PHE A 72 4.37 -6.42 -6.33
CA PHE A 72 3.64 -7.29 -7.25
C PHE A 72 2.14 -7.16 -6.97
N ALA A 73 1.33 -7.05 -8.04
CA ALA A 73 -0.11 -7.10 -7.94
C ALA A 73 -0.68 -7.98 -9.06
N TRP A 74 -1.69 -8.77 -8.74
CA TRP A 74 -2.36 -9.64 -9.69
C TRP A 74 -3.87 -9.64 -9.47
N GLN A 75 -4.61 -9.36 -10.55
CA GLN A 75 -6.07 -9.31 -10.58
C GLN A 75 -6.59 -10.11 -11.76
N PRO A 76 -6.64 -11.45 -11.67
CA PRO A 76 -7.09 -12.29 -12.78
C PRO A 76 -8.54 -11.95 -13.19
N SER A 77 -8.78 -11.82 -14.50
CA SER A 77 -10.09 -11.41 -15.01
C SER A 77 -11.24 -12.39 -14.71
N PRO A 78 -11.04 -13.73 -14.76
CA PRO A 78 -12.14 -14.66 -14.58
C PRO A 78 -12.49 -14.89 -13.11
N VAL A 79 -11.61 -14.51 -12.17
CA VAL A 79 -11.80 -14.76 -10.73
C VAL A 79 -11.78 -13.43 -9.98
N PRO A 80 -12.73 -13.17 -9.08
CA PRO A 80 -12.77 -11.95 -8.28
C PRO A 80 -11.73 -11.98 -7.15
N LEU A 81 -10.48 -12.20 -7.51
CA LEU A 81 -9.31 -12.28 -6.65
C LEU A 81 -8.41 -11.09 -6.90
N ASN A 82 -7.86 -10.54 -5.83
CA ASN A 82 -6.81 -9.53 -5.87
C ASN A 82 -5.68 -9.97 -4.95
N LEU A 83 -4.51 -10.22 -5.51
CA LEU A 83 -3.30 -10.54 -4.76
C LEU A 83 -2.34 -9.38 -4.85
N ARG A 84 -1.74 -9.02 -3.72
CA ARG A 84 -0.71 -7.98 -3.63
C ARG A 84 0.42 -8.46 -2.76
N PHE A 85 1.61 -8.08 -3.14
CA PHE A 85 2.82 -8.30 -2.38
C PHE A 85 3.68 -7.05 -2.48
N GLU A 86 4.28 -6.69 -1.36
CA GLU A 86 5.27 -5.61 -1.31
C GLU A 86 6.41 -6.01 -0.37
N TYR A 87 7.62 -5.76 -0.79
CA TYR A 87 8.83 -5.87 0.00
C TYR A 87 9.52 -4.52 0.01
N ALA A 88 10.01 -4.11 1.17
CA ALA A 88 10.82 -2.92 1.33
C ALA A 88 12.04 -3.23 2.21
N ARG A 89 13.15 -2.60 1.89
CA ARG A 89 14.39 -2.64 2.65
C ARG A 89 14.93 -1.23 2.80
N GLY A 90 15.34 -0.89 4.00
CA GLY A 90 15.99 0.36 4.34
C GLY A 90 17.10 0.16 5.36
N HIS A 91 17.66 1.25 5.86
CA HIS A 91 18.74 1.23 6.85
C HIS A 91 18.29 0.55 8.17
N SER A 92 17.10 0.87 8.65
CA SER A 92 16.58 0.38 9.94
C SER A 92 15.97 -1.02 9.88
N GLY A 93 15.94 -1.66 8.72
CA GLY A 93 15.39 -3.00 8.58
C GLY A 93 14.81 -3.29 7.21
N SER A 94 14.12 -4.41 7.13
CA SER A 94 13.39 -4.82 5.95
C SER A 94 12.03 -5.39 6.34
N GLY A 95 11.11 -5.44 5.40
CA GLY A 95 9.81 -6.03 5.66
C GLY A 95 9.07 -6.38 4.39
N TYR A 96 8.07 -7.21 4.54
CA TYR A 96 7.15 -7.51 3.47
C TYR A 96 5.73 -7.61 3.99
N TRP A 97 4.79 -7.41 3.09
CA TRP A 97 3.42 -7.83 3.29
C TRP A 97 2.88 -8.53 2.05
N VAL A 98 2.01 -9.48 2.27
CA VAL A 98 1.22 -10.15 1.25
C VAL A 98 -0.24 -10.05 1.63
N GLU A 99 -1.09 -9.71 0.67
CA GLU A 99 -2.53 -9.56 0.86
C GLU A 99 -3.27 -10.31 -0.24
N GLY A 100 -4.28 -11.05 0.16
CA GLY A 100 -5.23 -11.67 -0.75
C GLY A 100 -6.64 -11.20 -0.42
N ALA A 101 -7.37 -10.68 -1.41
CA ALA A 101 -8.76 -10.28 -1.27
C ALA A 101 -9.60 -11.08 -2.27
N TYR A 102 -10.64 -11.74 -1.79
CA TYR A 102 -11.58 -12.50 -2.62
C TYR A 102 -13.00 -12.00 -2.40
N ARG A 103 -13.62 -11.52 -3.47
CA ARG A 103 -15.03 -11.12 -3.46
C ARG A 103 -15.92 -12.28 -3.83
N PHE A 104 -16.88 -12.59 -3.01
CA PHE A 104 -17.81 -13.73 -3.21
C PHE A 104 -18.87 -13.49 -4.31
N SER A 105 -18.54 -12.68 -5.32
CA SER A 105 -19.47 -12.30 -6.40
C SER A 105 -19.96 -13.48 -7.25
N GLN A 106 -19.22 -14.60 -7.25
CA GLN A 106 -19.56 -15.82 -8.00
C GLN A 106 -20.31 -16.86 -7.16
N VAL A 107 -20.42 -16.64 -5.84
CA VAL A 107 -21.12 -17.56 -4.93
C VAL A 107 -22.62 -17.38 -5.06
N GLN A 108 -23.34 -18.46 -5.31
CA GLN A 108 -24.78 -18.42 -5.52
C GLN A 108 -25.61 -18.55 -4.23
N VAL A 109 -25.01 -19.07 -3.14
CA VAL A 109 -25.64 -19.21 -1.84
C VAL A 109 -25.75 -17.83 -1.18
N TRP A 110 -26.94 -17.48 -0.67
CA TRP A 110 -27.22 -16.16 -0.07
C TRP A 110 -26.75 -15.00 -0.95
N ASN A 111 -27.12 -15.09 -2.19
CA ASN A 111 -26.59 -14.27 -3.30
C ASN A 111 -26.58 -12.76 -3.01
N SER A 112 -27.63 -12.21 -2.36
CA SER A 112 -27.74 -10.80 -2.05
C SER A 112 -26.69 -10.31 -1.04
N VAL A 113 -26.26 -11.16 -0.12
CA VAL A 113 -25.24 -10.84 0.90
C VAL A 113 -23.85 -11.19 0.38
N MET A 114 -23.65 -12.42 -0.11
CA MET A 114 -22.34 -12.91 -0.53
C MET A 114 -21.73 -12.08 -1.66
N ARG A 115 -22.49 -11.71 -2.66
CA ARG A 115 -21.99 -10.86 -3.76
C ARG A 115 -21.47 -9.49 -3.31
N ARG A 116 -21.91 -9.05 -2.15
CA ARG A 116 -21.48 -7.77 -1.53
C ARG A 116 -20.38 -7.95 -0.49
N THR A 117 -19.96 -9.19 -0.26
CA THR A 117 -18.94 -9.50 0.75
C THR A 117 -17.62 -9.84 0.08
N GLU A 118 -16.55 -9.35 0.66
CA GLU A 118 -15.16 -9.62 0.28
C GLU A 118 -14.40 -10.03 1.54
N PHE A 119 -13.70 -11.15 1.47
CA PHE A 119 -12.74 -11.58 2.49
C PHE A 119 -11.35 -11.08 2.13
N VAL A 120 -10.63 -10.60 3.13
CA VAL A 120 -9.26 -10.13 2.99
C VAL A 120 -8.39 -10.85 4.01
N GLY A 121 -7.31 -11.45 3.55
CA GLY A 121 -6.25 -11.97 4.41
C GLY A 121 -4.94 -11.24 4.12
N ARG A 122 -4.25 -10.80 5.17
CA ARG A 122 -2.97 -10.10 5.06
C ARG A 122 -1.99 -10.69 6.06
N MET A 123 -0.77 -10.87 5.60
CA MET A 123 0.37 -11.21 6.43
C MET A 123 1.45 -10.18 6.22
N GLN A 124 1.93 -9.61 7.29
CA GLN A 124 3.05 -8.67 7.25
C GLN A 124 4.12 -9.07 8.24
N GLN A 125 5.36 -8.82 7.86
CA GLN A 125 6.52 -9.08 8.71
C GLN A 125 7.55 -7.97 8.56
N PHE A 126 8.07 -7.54 9.68
CA PHE A 126 9.19 -6.64 9.78
C PHE A 126 10.38 -7.35 10.42
N PHE A 127 11.55 -7.18 9.82
CA PHE A 127 12.84 -7.63 10.30
C PHE A 127 13.64 -6.39 10.72
N ALA A 128 13.91 -6.26 12.00
CA ALA A 128 14.72 -5.18 12.51
C ALA A 128 16.16 -5.32 12.00
N GLY A 129 16.73 -4.23 11.50
CA GLY A 129 18.14 -4.15 11.12
C GLY A 129 19.04 -3.94 12.33
N GLU A 130 20.35 -4.06 12.11
CA GLU A 130 21.38 -3.78 13.14
C GLU A 130 21.67 -2.29 13.28
N GLY A 131 21.08 -1.45 12.41
CA GLY A 131 21.27 0.01 12.48
C GLY A 131 20.68 0.60 13.76
N ASP A 132 21.38 1.57 14.32
CA ASP A 132 20.85 2.36 15.43
C ASP A 132 19.52 2.99 15.01
N VAL A 133 18.44 2.52 15.62
CA VAL A 133 17.16 3.20 15.49
C VAL A 133 17.34 4.54 16.19
N PRO A 134 17.13 5.67 15.52
CA PRO A 134 17.28 6.97 16.16
C PRO A 134 16.45 7.00 17.45
N THR A 135 17.11 7.09 18.57
CA THR A 135 16.48 7.14 19.89
C THR A 135 15.88 8.52 20.19
N ASN A 136 15.81 9.39 19.18
CA ASN A 136 15.16 10.67 19.32
C ASN A 136 13.69 10.43 19.64
N SER A 137 13.37 10.65 20.90
CA SER A 137 12.05 10.50 21.50
C SER A 137 10.94 11.30 20.80
N ASP A 138 11.28 12.15 19.87
CA ASP A 138 10.38 13.04 19.17
C ASP A 138 9.99 12.53 17.75
N SER A 139 10.56 11.41 17.28
CA SER A 139 10.10 10.84 16.01
C SER A 139 8.76 10.13 16.22
N GLU A 140 7.73 10.64 15.59
CA GLU A 140 6.34 10.12 15.60
C GLU A 140 6.25 8.69 15.03
N TYR A 141 7.33 8.17 14.45
CA TYR A 141 7.43 6.85 13.85
C TYR A 141 8.32 5.92 14.67
N HIS A 142 7.70 5.24 15.63
CA HIS A 142 8.38 4.18 16.37
C HIS A 142 8.48 2.91 15.51
N LEU A 143 9.59 2.74 14.81
CA LEU A 143 9.88 1.47 14.17
C LEU A 143 10.09 0.38 15.24
N PRO A 144 9.61 -0.85 15.02
CA PRO A 144 9.85 -1.93 15.95
C PRO A 144 11.36 -2.21 16.10
N HIS A 145 11.86 -2.24 17.34
CA HIS A 145 13.25 -2.62 17.66
C HIS A 145 13.50 -4.13 17.58
N SER A 146 12.55 -4.91 17.14
CA SER A 146 12.64 -6.36 17.04
C SER A 146 11.77 -6.84 15.90
N ASN A 147 12.04 -8.05 15.44
CA ASN A 147 11.20 -8.69 14.45
C ASN A 147 9.74 -8.75 14.89
N VAL A 148 8.86 -8.38 14.00
CA VAL A 148 7.42 -8.34 14.24
C VAL A 148 6.71 -9.01 13.09
N GLN A 149 5.68 -9.78 13.44
CA GLN A 149 4.81 -10.46 12.50
C GLN A 149 3.36 -10.11 12.82
N GLN A 150 2.55 -9.88 11.81
CA GLN A 150 1.14 -9.56 12.02
C GLN A 150 0.29 -10.19 10.92
N PRO A 151 -0.40 -11.30 11.21
CA PRO A 151 -1.51 -11.78 10.41
C PRO A 151 -2.76 -10.95 10.69
N ASP A 152 -3.47 -10.55 9.63
CA ASP A 152 -4.73 -9.82 9.68
C ASP A 152 -5.77 -10.52 8.80
N PHE A 153 -7.01 -10.57 9.26
CA PHE A 153 -8.16 -11.05 8.51
C PHE A 153 -9.26 -10.01 8.55
N GLY A 154 -9.90 -9.77 7.44
CA GLY A 154 -10.92 -8.76 7.32
C GLY A 154 -12.09 -9.18 6.45
N LEU A 155 -13.23 -8.55 6.71
CA LEU A 155 -14.43 -8.61 5.89
C LEU A 155 -14.82 -7.22 5.45
N ASN A 156 -15.03 -7.05 4.17
CA ASN A 156 -15.61 -5.86 3.57
C ASN A 156 -17.02 -6.17 3.10
N TYR A 157 -17.97 -5.31 3.43
CA TYR A 157 -19.35 -5.40 2.95
C TYR A 157 -19.71 -4.15 2.15
N TYR A 158 -20.05 -4.33 0.88
CA TYR A 158 -20.43 -3.25 -0.02
C TYR A 158 -21.94 -3.00 0.09
N ILE A 159 -22.35 -2.00 0.89
CA ILE A 159 -23.76 -1.69 1.18
C ILE A 159 -24.45 -1.20 -0.09
N LYS A 160 -23.80 -0.30 -0.82
CA LYS A 160 -24.20 0.23 -2.12
C LYS A 160 -22.99 0.75 -2.87
N ASP A 161 -23.16 1.21 -4.11
CA ASP A 161 -22.09 1.82 -4.87
C ASP A 161 -21.48 3.00 -4.10
N GLY A 162 -20.17 2.93 -3.91
CA GLY A 162 -19.41 3.93 -3.17
C GLY A 162 -19.44 3.80 -1.64
N LEU A 163 -20.31 2.98 -1.04
CA LEU A 163 -20.40 2.82 0.42
C LEU A 163 -19.99 1.41 0.85
N LYS A 164 -18.95 1.32 1.66
CA LYS A 164 -18.37 0.07 2.18
C LYS A 164 -18.23 0.13 3.70
N ALA A 165 -18.69 -0.91 4.39
CA ALA A 165 -18.33 -1.20 5.77
C ALA A 165 -17.21 -2.24 5.81
N SER A 166 -16.29 -2.13 6.76
CA SER A 166 -15.18 -3.05 6.96
C SER A 166 -15.00 -3.39 8.43
N ALA A 167 -14.61 -4.63 8.70
CA ALA A 167 -14.20 -5.10 10.01
C ALA A 167 -12.96 -5.96 9.83
N SER A 168 -11.94 -5.79 10.66
CA SER A 168 -10.76 -6.65 10.64
C SER A 168 -10.30 -7.01 12.04
N TYR A 169 -9.64 -8.15 12.10
CA TYR A 169 -8.94 -8.66 13.26
C TYR A 169 -7.53 -9.03 12.86
N GLY A 170 -6.56 -8.57 13.63
CA GLY A 170 -5.16 -8.91 13.50
C GLY A 170 -4.54 -9.27 14.84
N ARG A 171 -3.41 -9.94 14.78
CA ARG A 171 -2.63 -10.28 15.96
C ARG A 171 -1.18 -9.84 15.76
N TRP A 172 -0.77 -8.91 16.58
CA TRP A 172 0.62 -8.49 16.65
C TRP A 172 1.44 -9.53 17.41
N LEU A 173 2.46 -10.06 16.76
CA LEU A 173 3.39 -11.07 17.28
C LEU A 173 4.80 -10.47 17.32
N GLY A 174 5.30 -10.18 18.51
CA GLY A 174 6.59 -9.54 18.76
C GLY A 174 7.01 -9.74 20.21
N LYS A 175 7.78 -8.80 20.76
CA LYS A 175 8.12 -8.84 22.20
C LYS A 175 6.89 -8.85 23.10
N ARG A 176 5.82 -8.19 22.67
CA ARG A 176 4.49 -8.23 23.33
C ARG A 176 3.47 -8.59 22.27
N ASN A 177 2.66 -9.59 22.56
CA ASN A 177 1.58 -10.00 21.69
C ASN A 177 0.30 -9.29 22.11
N TYR A 178 -0.43 -8.73 21.14
CA TYR A 178 -1.74 -8.14 21.37
C TYR A 178 -2.63 -8.27 20.15
N ASN A 179 -3.92 -8.20 20.40
CA ASN A 179 -4.92 -8.26 19.35
C ASN A 179 -5.28 -6.85 18.87
N VAL A 180 -5.47 -6.71 17.56
CA VAL A 180 -5.84 -5.45 16.91
C VAL A 180 -7.20 -5.65 16.24
N TRP A 181 -8.17 -4.83 16.61
CA TRP A 181 -9.48 -4.78 15.99
C TRP A 181 -9.63 -3.46 15.26
N SER A 182 -10.17 -3.51 14.06
CA SER A 182 -10.47 -2.30 13.29
C SER A 182 -11.87 -2.39 12.68
N PHE A 183 -12.59 -1.28 12.76
CA PHE A 183 -13.89 -1.11 12.14
C PHE A 183 -13.90 0.18 11.34
N GLY A 184 -14.48 0.17 10.17
CA GLY A 184 -14.48 1.34 9.31
C GLY A 184 -15.67 1.40 8.37
N ILE A 185 -16.03 2.62 8.00
CA ILE A 185 -16.99 2.92 6.95
C ILE A 185 -16.29 3.83 5.96
N ALA A 186 -16.28 3.46 4.69
CA ALA A 186 -15.73 4.26 3.62
C ALA A 186 -16.81 4.62 2.61
N TYR A 187 -16.90 5.91 2.28
CA TYR A 187 -17.79 6.41 1.24
C TYR A 187 -16.99 7.13 0.16
N ARG A 188 -17.19 6.72 -1.08
CA ARG A 188 -16.61 7.37 -2.25
C ARG A 188 -17.72 8.07 -3.02
N PHE A 189 -17.57 9.37 -3.21
CA PHE A 189 -18.46 10.17 -4.04
C PHE A 189 -17.67 10.82 -5.17
N ALA A 190 -18.32 11.05 -6.28
CA ALA A 190 -17.80 11.83 -7.39
C ALA A 190 -18.57 13.15 -7.46
N VAL A 191 -17.87 14.27 -7.39
CA VAL A 191 -18.46 15.59 -7.66
C VAL A 191 -18.18 15.89 -9.12
N PRO A 192 -19.19 15.96 -9.98
CA PRO A 192 -18.99 16.44 -11.34
C PRO A 192 -18.62 17.93 -11.25
N LEU A 193 -17.36 18.25 -11.44
CA LEU A 193 -16.93 19.63 -11.71
C LEU A 193 -17.51 19.97 -13.08
N GLY A 194 -18.43 20.95 -13.10
CA GLY A 194 -19.20 21.32 -14.29
C GLY A 194 -18.32 21.47 -15.52
N LYS A 195 -18.85 21.05 -16.66
CA LYS A 195 -18.24 21.35 -17.97
C LYS A 195 -18.07 22.86 -18.03
N LEU A 196 -16.82 23.33 -18.08
CA LEU A 196 -16.54 24.65 -18.62
C LEU A 196 -17.00 24.60 -20.09
N GLU A 197 -18.21 25.10 -20.35
CA GLU A 197 -18.62 25.39 -21.72
C GLU A 197 -17.64 26.45 -22.24
N SER A 198 -16.78 26.03 -23.15
CA SER A 198 -16.03 26.94 -23.97
C SER A 198 -17.01 27.67 -24.89
N GLN A 199 -17.32 28.93 -24.57
CA GLN A 199 -17.85 29.89 -25.51
C GLN A 199 -16.81 30.32 -26.52
#